data_70faa1bed85464b9b96e4ed4157b8f0c
#
_entry.id   70faa1bed85464b9b96e4ed4157b8f0c
#
_cell.length_a   1.000
_cell.length_b   1.000
_cell.length_c   1.000
_cell.angle_alpha   90.00
_cell.angle_beta   90.00
_cell.angle_gamma   90.00
#
_symmetry.space_group_name_H-M   'P 1'
#
loop_
_entity.id
_entity.type
_entity.pdbx_description
1 polymer ?
#
loop_
_entity_poly.entity_id
_entity_poly.type
_entity_poly.pdbx_seq_one_letter_code
_entity_poly.pdbx_strand_id
1 'polypeptide(L)'
;MKNMRKLLSLVLALMLLLSLSVNAFAAENAATINITVLGESYITQPIDSAISVKAALESNPDWEAVFTGPFTDKDGEEAYALQTLMEFGSDPADGPSSGKTAEAWSTVNPGYGLVGTGTNEAGQTTYTYIYVGYDWTYSVRNASGAEVDVSELYMNQYIIQDGDVVTVDYAFQDVTWTTTT
;
A
#
# COMPACT_ATOMS: atom_id res chain seq x y z
N MET A 1 -8.65 -22.08 55.62
CA MET A 1 -9.19 -20.95 54.82
C MET A 1 -8.17 -19.86 54.51
N LYS A 2 -7.25 -19.50 55.37
CA LYS A 2 -6.26 -18.40 55.14
C LYS A 2 -5.26 -18.70 54.01
N ASN A 3 -4.86 -19.97 53.81
CA ASN A 3 -3.91 -20.38 52.78
C ASN A 3 -4.55 -20.47 51.40
N MET A 4 -5.84 -20.81 51.33
CA MET A 4 -6.57 -20.91 50.08
C MET A 4 -6.80 -19.53 49.42
N ARG A 5 -7.00 -18.48 50.24
CA ARG A 5 -7.10 -17.09 49.74
C ARG A 5 -5.76 -16.58 49.21
N LYS A 6 -4.65 -16.97 49.82
CA LYS A 6 -3.31 -16.62 49.30
C LYS A 6 -2.98 -17.34 47.99
N LEU A 7 -3.40 -18.60 47.84
CA LEU A 7 -3.22 -19.36 46.62
C LEU A 7 -4.05 -18.76 45.48
N LEU A 8 -5.30 -18.39 45.78
CA LEU A 8 -6.21 -17.78 44.78
C LEU A 8 -5.69 -16.41 44.30
N SER A 9 -5.15 -15.59 45.20
CA SER A 9 -4.58 -14.30 44.82
C SER A 9 -3.29 -14.45 44.00
N LEU A 10 -2.48 -15.48 44.25
CA LEU A 10 -1.27 -15.77 43.48
C LEU A 10 -1.60 -16.24 42.08
N VAL A 11 -2.59 -17.12 41.94
CA VAL A 11 -3.06 -17.61 40.62
C VAL A 11 -3.68 -16.46 39.79
N LEU A 12 -4.46 -15.58 40.45
CA LEU A 12 -5.04 -14.42 39.78
C LEU A 12 -3.99 -13.42 39.29
N ALA A 13 -2.95 -13.17 40.13
CA ALA A 13 -1.83 -12.32 39.77
C ALA A 13 -0.99 -12.92 38.61
N LEU A 14 -0.80 -14.25 38.62
CA LEU A 14 -0.10 -14.94 37.54
C LEU A 14 -0.87 -14.92 36.22
N MET A 15 -2.19 -15.08 36.26
CA MET A 15 -3.06 -14.95 35.07
C MET A 15 -3.05 -13.53 34.53
N LEU A 16 -3.07 -12.51 35.37
CA LEU A 16 -2.97 -11.10 34.93
C LEU A 16 -1.60 -10.79 34.32
N LEU A 17 -0.52 -11.31 34.89
CA LEU A 17 0.82 -11.15 34.32
C LEU A 17 0.97 -11.86 32.97
N LEU A 18 0.39 -13.06 32.81
CA LEU A 18 0.38 -13.79 31.55
C LEU A 18 -0.47 -13.08 30.49
N SER A 19 -1.61 -12.52 30.86
CA SER A 19 -2.46 -11.77 29.90
C SER A 19 -1.81 -10.46 29.44
N LEU A 20 -1.06 -9.78 30.30
CA LEU A 20 -0.31 -8.59 29.95
C LEU A 20 0.90 -8.91 29.05
N SER A 21 1.57 -10.05 29.28
CA SER A 21 2.71 -10.46 28.47
C SER A 21 2.28 -10.89 27.06
N VAL A 22 1.15 -11.57 26.90
CA VAL A 22 0.63 -11.96 25.57
C VAL A 22 0.26 -10.73 24.73
N ASN A 23 -0.35 -9.71 25.32
CA ASN A 23 -0.65 -8.48 24.60
C ASN A 23 0.60 -7.65 24.28
N ALA A 24 1.64 -7.68 25.12
CA ALA A 24 2.90 -7.01 24.84
C ALA A 24 3.69 -7.70 23.71
N PHE A 25 3.71 -9.03 23.68
CA PHE A 25 4.35 -9.78 22.58
C PHE A 25 3.59 -9.64 21.24
N ALA A 26 2.26 -9.58 21.27
CA ALA A 26 1.48 -9.36 20.05
C ALA A 26 1.65 -7.93 19.49
N ALA A 27 1.91 -6.93 20.33
CA ALA A 27 2.14 -5.57 19.90
C ALA A 27 3.56 -5.30 19.36
N GLU A 28 4.54 -6.12 19.74
CA GLU A 28 5.95 -5.91 19.35
C GLU A 28 6.24 -6.38 17.92
N ASN A 29 5.37 -7.19 17.33
CA ASN A 29 5.51 -7.74 15.96
C ASN A 29 4.31 -7.40 15.05
N ALA A 30 3.40 -6.56 15.47
CA ALA A 30 2.29 -6.14 14.61
C ALA A 30 2.83 -5.36 13.41
N ALA A 31 2.34 -5.68 12.22
CA ALA A 31 2.58 -4.85 11.06
C ALA A 31 1.90 -3.48 11.24
N THR A 32 2.41 -2.48 10.56
CA THR A 32 1.88 -1.11 10.65
C THR A 32 1.60 -0.58 9.25
N ILE A 33 0.49 0.12 9.08
CA ILE A 33 0.24 0.91 7.89
C ILE A 33 0.34 2.40 8.19
N ASN A 34 1.04 3.11 7.31
CA ASN A 34 1.09 4.56 7.27
C ASN A 34 0.38 5.01 5.99
N ILE A 35 -0.57 5.91 6.10
CA ILE A 35 -1.20 6.55 4.95
C ILE A 35 -0.71 8.00 4.91
N THR A 36 -0.08 8.38 3.82
CA THR A 36 0.42 9.72 3.57
C THR A 36 -0.26 10.31 2.34
N VAL A 37 -0.52 11.61 2.40
CA VAL A 37 -1.14 12.35 1.30
C VAL A 37 -0.38 13.65 1.11
N LEU A 38 0.19 13.86 -0.08
CA LEU A 38 0.94 15.06 -0.44
C LEU A 38 2.10 15.37 0.54
N GLY A 39 2.71 14.31 1.10
CA GLY A 39 3.80 14.42 2.07
C GLY A 39 3.37 14.59 3.53
N GLU A 40 2.07 14.69 3.81
CA GLU A 40 1.54 14.78 5.17
C GLU A 40 1.08 13.41 5.66
N SER A 41 1.42 13.06 6.90
CA SER A 41 0.98 11.80 7.52
C SER A 41 -0.46 11.96 8.02
N TYR A 42 -1.35 11.12 7.50
CA TYR A 42 -2.77 11.11 7.85
C TYR A 42 -3.08 10.06 8.90
N ILE A 43 -2.60 8.83 8.69
CA ILE A 43 -2.91 7.68 9.54
C ILE A 43 -1.63 6.88 9.77
N THR A 44 -1.47 6.43 11.00
CA THR A 44 -0.51 5.40 11.38
C THR A 44 -1.21 4.47 12.36
N GLN A 45 -1.37 3.21 11.98
CA GLN A 45 -2.03 2.23 12.86
C GLN A 45 -1.54 0.80 12.61
N PRO A 46 -1.66 -0.09 13.61
CA PRO A 46 -1.38 -1.51 13.44
C PRO A 46 -2.40 -2.14 12.48
N ILE A 47 -1.92 -3.12 11.71
CA ILE A 47 -2.72 -3.94 10.80
C ILE A 47 -2.36 -5.42 10.95
N ASP A 48 -3.24 -6.28 10.46
CA ASP A 48 -3.00 -7.72 10.42
C ASP A 48 -1.89 -8.09 9.41
N SER A 49 -1.06 -9.04 9.78
CA SER A 49 -0.13 -9.72 8.87
C SER A 49 -0.80 -10.90 8.17
N ALA A 50 -0.10 -11.54 7.23
CA ALA A 50 -0.56 -12.65 6.42
C ALA A 50 -1.78 -12.35 5.52
N ILE A 51 -2.06 -11.07 5.27
CA ILE A 51 -3.03 -10.58 4.30
C ILE A 51 -2.34 -9.68 3.28
N SER A 52 -2.97 -9.44 2.13
CA SER A 52 -2.40 -8.49 1.16
C SER A 52 -2.61 -7.05 1.61
N VAL A 53 -1.78 -6.12 1.07
CA VAL A 53 -1.95 -4.68 1.32
C VAL A 53 -3.36 -4.25 0.91
N LYS A 54 -3.87 -4.72 -0.23
CA LYS A 54 -5.26 -4.48 -0.66
C LYS A 54 -6.26 -4.92 0.40
N ALA A 55 -6.15 -6.15 0.91
CA ALA A 55 -7.06 -6.68 1.92
C ALA A 55 -6.97 -5.90 3.25
N ALA A 56 -5.78 -5.44 3.63
CA ALA A 56 -5.60 -4.59 4.80
C ALA A 56 -6.33 -3.25 4.66
N LEU A 57 -6.25 -2.62 3.49
CA LEU A 57 -6.96 -1.37 3.21
C LEU A 57 -8.49 -1.56 3.20
N GLU A 58 -8.98 -2.64 2.59
CA GLU A 58 -10.41 -2.97 2.54
C GLU A 58 -10.98 -3.41 3.89
N SER A 59 -10.16 -3.87 4.81
CA SER A 59 -10.60 -4.32 6.14
C SER A 59 -11.10 -3.20 7.03
N ASN A 60 -10.71 -1.97 6.76
CA ASN A 60 -11.17 -0.79 7.50
C ASN A 60 -12.22 -0.02 6.67
N PRO A 61 -13.51 -0.13 7.03
CA PRO A 61 -14.58 0.52 6.26
C PRO A 61 -14.52 2.06 6.30
N ASP A 62 -13.87 2.65 7.30
CA ASP A 62 -13.72 4.10 7.41
C ASP A 62 -12.73 4.67 6.37
N TRP A 63 -11.94 3.80 5.74
CA TRP A 63 -11.00 4.21 4.70
C TRP A 63 -11.62 4.26 3.31
N GLU A 64 -12.77 3.64 3.11
CA GLU A 64 -13.50 3.65 1.83
C GLU A 64 -12.60 3.35 0.63
N ALA A 65 -11.72 2.34 0.78
CA ALA A 65 -10.76 1.97 -0.25
C ALA A 65 -11.46 1.42 -1.48
N VAL A 66 -11.23 2.03 -2.64
CA VAL A 66 -11.75 1.59 -3.93
C VAL A 66 -10.62 1.18 -4.84
N PHE A 67 -10.71 -0.02 -5.39
CA PHE A 67 -9.72 -0.56 -6.31
C PHE A 67 -10.30 -0.73 -7.72
N THR A 68 -9.49 -0.42 -8.71
CA THR A 68 -9.75 -0.75 -10.12
C THR A 68 -9.14 -2.10 -10.44
N GLY A 69 -9.88 -2.94 -11.13
CA GLY A 69 -9.45 -4.29 -11.53
C GLY A 69 -10.61 -5.30 -11.46
N PRO A 70 -10.34 -6.60 -11.59
CA PRO A 70 -9.02 -7.14 -11.88
C PRO A 70 -8.55 -6.84 -13.31
N PHE A 71 -7.25 -6.69 -13.47
CA PHE A 71 -6.57 -6.74 -14.77
C PHE A 71 -5.41 -7.76 -14.68
N THR A 72 -4.81 -8.10 -15.81
CA THR A 72 -3.68 -9.03 -15.83
C THR A 72 -2.39 -8.23 -15.92
N ASP A 73 -1.47 -8.49 -15.00
CA ASP A 73 -0.16 -7.85 -14.99
C ASP A 73 0.80 -8.46 -16.05
N LYS A 74 2.05 -8.00 -16.06
CA LYS A 74 3.09 -8.47 -17.01
C LYS A 74 3.44 -9.96 -16.86
N ASP A 75 3.20 -10.54 -15.70
CA ASP A 75 3.50 -11.94 -15.37
C ASP A 75 2.29 -12.86 -15.54
N GLY A 76 1.13 -12.31 -15.92
CA GLY A 76 -0.12 -13.04 -16.13
C GLY A 76 -0.96 -13.19 -14.86
N GLU A 77 -0.57 -12.53 -13.77
CA GLU A 77 -1.25 -12.60 -12.48
C GLU A 77 -2.34 -11.53 -12.35
N GLU A 78 -3.31 -11.80 -11.49
CA GLU A 78 -4.38 -10.85 -11.18
C GLU A 78 -3.84 -9.64 -10.40
N ALA A 79 -4.18 -8.45 -10.86
CA ALA A 79 -3.71 -7.20 -10.32
C ALA A 79 -4.84 -6.20 -10.07
N TYR A 80 -4.66 -5.36 -9.05
CA TYR A 80 -5.57 -4.27 -8.68
C TYR A 80 -4.79 -3.01 -8.36
N ALA A 81 -5.22 -1.88 -8.90
CA ALA A 81 -4.69 -0.56 -8.56
C ALA A 81 -5.63 0.16 -7.60
N LEU A 82 -5.08 0.80 -6.57
CA LEU A 82 -5.85 1.65 -5.67
C LEU A 82 -6.29 2.90 -6.42
N GLN A 83 -7.59 3.14 -6.48
CA GLN A 83 -8.19 4.28 -7.16
C GLN A 83 -8.47 5.42 -6.20
N THR A 84 -9.18 5.13 -5.12
CA THR A 84 -9.49 6.11 -4.07
C THR A 84 -9.27 5.50 -2.71
N LEU A 85 -8.86 6.33 -1.76
CA LEU A 85 -8.74 5.99 -0.35
C LEU A 85 -9.18 7.21 0.46
N MET A 86 -10.18 7.04 1.35
CA MET A 86 -10.84 8.16 2.01
C MET A 86 -11.40 9.13 0.95
N GLU A 87 -11.08 10.42 1.06
CA GLU A 87 -11.51 11.46 0.12
C GLU A 87 -10.51 11.74 -1.01
N PHE A 88 -9.39 10.97 -1.07
CA PHE A 88 -8.32 11.20 -2.04
C PHE A 88 -8.33 10.13 -3.13
N GLY A 89 -8.05 10.52 -4.36
CA GLY A 89 -7.91 9.56 -5.45
C GLY A 89 -8.09 10.14 -6.83
N SER A 90 -8.32 9.25 -7.77
CA SER A 90 -8.43 9.57 -9.19
C SER A 90 -9.81 10.05 -9.62
N ASP A 91 -10.76 10.26 -8.70
CA ASP A 91 -12.04 10.88 -9.04
C ASP A 91 -11.80 12.35 -9.45
N PRO A 92 -12.30 12.77 -10.61
CA PRO A 92 -12.22 14.17 -11.03
C PRO A 92 -12.76 15.20 -10.04
N ALA A 93 -13.55 14.82 -9.06
CA ALA A 93 -14.08 15.73 -8.04
C ALA A 93 -13.11 15.99 -6.88
N ASP A 94 -12.12 15.13 -6.63
CA ASP A 94 -11.49 14.99 -5.32
C ASP A 94 -10.07 15.54 -5.16
N GLY A 95 -9.58 16.37 -5.97
CA GLY A 95 -8.28 16.96 -5.70
C GLY A 95 -7.32 17.11 -6.88
N PRO A 96 -6.03 17.28 -6.65
CA PRO A 96 -5.10 17.70 -7.71
C PRO A 96 -4.96 16.72 -8.89
N SER A 97 -5.15 15.42 -8.68
CA SER A 97 -5.19 14.45 -9.78
C SER A 97 -6.50 14.48 -10.54
N SER A 98 -7.48 14.97 -9.92
CA SER A 98 -8.88 14.84 -10.25
C SER A 98 -9.28 15.81 -11.32
N GLY A 99 -8.88 16.64 -11.76
CA GLY A 99 -9.37 17.54 -12.81
C GLY A 99 -8.76 17.30 -14.16
N LYS A 100 -7.96 16.25 -14.29
CA LYS A 100 -7.27 16.04 -15.56
C LYS A 100 -7.80 14.80 -16.23
N THR A 101 -8.78 15.01 -17.10
CA THR A 101 -9.12 14.03 -18.11
C THR A 101 -7.87 13.69 -18.95
N ALA A 102 -7.79 12.51 -19.52
CA ALA A 102 -6.69 12.14 -20.43
C ALA A 102 -6.44 13.23 -21.49
N GLU A 103 -7.46 14.00 -21.84
CA GLU A 103 -7.43 15.10 -22.82
C GLU A 103 -6.81 16.37 -22.23
N ALA A 104 -7.07 16.71 -20.97
CA ALA A 104 -6.42 17.82 -20.25
C ALA A 104 -4.95 17.51 -19.95
N TRP A 105 -4.61 16.25 -19.75
CA TRP A 105 -3.25 15.77 -19.59
C TRP A 105 -2.47 15.89 -20.91
N SER A 106 -3.07 15.56 -22.02
CA SER A 106 -2.46 15.66 -23.34
C SER A 106 -2.17 17.10 -23.77
N THR A 107 -2.79 18.11 -23.14
CA THR A 107 -2.64 19.54 -23.50
C THR A 107 -1.59 20.27 -22.66
N VAL A 108 -1.31 19.84 -21.43
CA VAL A 108 -0.40 20.55 -20.51
C VAL A 108 0.93 19.81 -20.34
N ASN A 109 0.90 18.54 -20.39
CA ASN A 109 1.98 17.58 -20.50
C ASN A 109 1.36 16.37 -21.20
N PRO A 110 2.08 15.52 -21.89
CA PRO A 110 1.47 14.33 -22.48
C PRO A 110 0.90 13.36 -21.40
N GLY A 111 0.76 13.77 -20.19
CA GLY A 111 0.10 13.22 -19.00
C GLY A 111 0.16 11.71 -18.84
N TYR A 112 -0.51 11.01 -19.70
CA TYR A 112 -0.41 9.56 -19.86
C TYR A 112 -0.45 9.24 -21.36
N GLY A 113 0.54 8.54 -21.84
CA GLY A 113 0.50 8.07 -23.22
C GLY A 113 1.86 7.74 -23.80
N LEU A 114 1.81 7.26 -25.02
CA LEU A 114 2.98 6.96 -25.83
C LEU A 114 3.64 8.26 -26.28
N VAL A 115 4.90 8.47 -25.87
CA VAL A 115 5.69 9.66 -26.22
C VAL A 115 6.81 9.36 -27.21
N GLY A 116 7.15 8.09 -27.43
CA GLY A 116 8.20 7.71 -28.36
C GLY A 116 8.13 6.25 -28.77
N THR A 117 8.68 5.99 -29.95
CA THR A 117 8.97 4.63 -30.44
C THR A 117 10.40 4.56 -30.89
N GLY A 118 11.05 3.42 -30.67
CA GLY A 118 12.44 3.19 -31.02
C GLY A 118 12.69 1.74 -31.38
N THR A 119 13.97 1.40 -31.47
CA THR A 119 14.41 0.02 -31.64
C THR A 119 15.59 -0.22 -30.69
N ASN A 120 15.56 -1.31 -29.93
CA ASN A 120 16.66 -1.68 -29.07
C ASN A 120 17.80 -2.35 -29.84
N GLU A 121 18.90 -2.66 -29.16
CA GLU A 121 20.06 -3.30 -29.77
C GLU A 121 19.77 -4.70 -30.34
N ALA A 122 18.74 -5.37 -29.85
CA ALA A 122 18.26 -6.66 -30.36
C ALA A 122 17.34 -6.55 -31.59
N GLY A 123 17.07 -5.32 -32.07
CA GLY A 123 16.21 -5.06 -33.22
C GLY A 123 14.69 -5.12 -32.90
N GLN A 124 14.33 -5.17 -31.62
CA GLN A 124 12.92 -5.19 -31.18
C GLN A 124 12.37 -3.76 -31.09
N THR A 125 11.10 -3.59 -31.42
CA THR A 125 10.43 -2.28 -31.29
C THR A 125 10.26 -1.94 -29.80
N THR A 126 10.63 -0.73 -29.44
CA THR A 126 10.42 -0.16 -28.10
C THR A 126 9.38 0.94 -28.13
N TYR A 127 8.59 1.00 -27.07
CA TYR A 127 7.55 2.00 -26.87
C TYR A 127 7.82 2.71 -25.54
N THR A 128 8.01 4.01 -25.58
CA THR A 128 8.23 4.83 -24.39
C THR A 128 6.93 5.54 -24.02
N TYR A 129 6.51 5.33 -22.79
CA TYR A 129 5.33 5.92 -22.19
C TYR A 129 5.72 6.89 -21.08
N ILE A 130 4.86 7.85 -20.83
CA ILE A 130 4.95 8.78 -19.72
C ILE A 130 3.65 8.80 -18.92
N TYR A 131 3.77 8.94 -17.61
CA TYR A 131 2.68 9.27 -16.71
C TYR A 131 3.10 10.44 -15.83
N VAL A 132 2.28 11.49 -15.78
CA VAL A 132 2.52 12.67 -14.94
C VAL A 132 1.22 12.99 -14.20
N GLY A 133 1.21 12.90 -12.86
CA GLY A 133 0.05 13.16 -12.06
C GLY A 133 0.13 12.67 -10.64
N TYR A 134 -0.98 12.77 -9.94
CA TYR A 134 -1.10 12.23 -8.60
C TYR A 134 -1.65 10.82 -8.66
N ASP A 135 -1.03 9.92 -7.93
CA ASP A 135 -1.45 8.53 -7.86
C ASP A 135 -1.08 7.92 -6.51
N TRP A 136 -1.70 6.79 -6.20
CA TRP A 136 -1.40 5.98 -5.05
C TRP A 136 -0.24 5.04 -5.35
N THR A 137 0.77 5.08 -4.51
CA THR A 137 1.88 4.14 -4.51
C THR A 137 1.99 3.49 -3.15
N TYR A 138 2.80 2.44 -3.03
CA TYR A 138 3.13 1.89 -1.72
C TYR A 138 4.58 1.43 -1.66
N SER A 139 5.11 1.43 -0.47
CA SER A 139 6.42 0.89 -0.14
C SER A 139 6.34 0.08 1.14
N VAL A 140 7.31 -0.80 1.36
CA VAL A 140 7.34 -1.67 2.53
C VAL A 140 8.74 -1.64 3.13
N ARG A 141 8.81 -1.55 4.45
CA ARG A 141 10.01 -1.83 5.24
C ARG A 141 9.72 -3.02 6.14
N ASN A 142 10.60 -3.98 6.15
CA ASN A 142 10.45 -5.16 7.00
C ASN A 142 10.76 -4.86 8.48
N ALA A 143 10.56 -5.85 9.35
CA ALA A 143 10.80 -5.73 10.80
C ALA A 143 12.22 -5.26 11.17
N SER A 144 13.22 -5.43 10.31
CA SER A 144 14.57 -4.91 10.53
C SER A 144 14.76 -3.46 10.04
N GLY A 145 13.72 -2.85 9.46
CA GLY A 145 13.75 -1.52 8.86
C GLY A 145 14.34 -1.47 7.45
N ALA A 146 14.69 -2.63 6.87
CA ALA A 146 15.17 -2.70 5.50
C ALA A 146 14.02 -2.56 4.51
N GLU A 147 14.26 -1.87 3.42
CA GLU A 147 13.31 -1.73 2.31
C GLU A 147 13.09 -3.07 1.61
N VAL A 148 11.83 -3.39 1.33
CA VAL A 148 11.42 -4.55 0.56
C VAL A 148 11.16 -4.09 -0.87
N ASP A 149 11.72 -4.78 -1.85
CA ASP A 149 11.44 -4.49 -3.25
C ASP A 149 10.02 -4.95 -3.61
N VAL A 150 9.13 -4.00 -3.77
CA VAL A 150 7.74 -4.17 -4.19
C VAL A 150 7.44 -3.46 -5.51
N SER A 151 8.47 -2.99 -6.21
CA SER A 151 8.34 -2.17 -7.42
C SER A 151 7.60 -2.86 -8.58
N GLU A 152 7.58 -4.19 -8.57
CA GLU A 152 6.93 -5.01 -9.58
C GLU A 152 5.61 -5.65 -9.09
N LEU A 153 5.19 -5.34 -7.85
CA LEU A 153 4.03 -5.95 -7.21
C LEU A 153 2.88 -4.95 -7.04
N TYR A 154 1.68 -5.39 -7.34
CA TYR A 154 0.46 -4.67 -7.00
C TYR A 154 0.05 -4.92 -5.54
N MET A 155 -0.79 -4.06 -4.96
CA MET A 155 -1.18 -4.12 -3.55
C MET A 155 -1.89 -5.42 -3.15
N ASN A 156 -2.48 -6.15 -4.09
CA ASN A 156 -3.07 -7.48 -3.83
C ASN A 156 -2.04 -8.61 -3.87
N GLN A 157 -0.86 -8.38 -4.39
CA GLN A 157 0.17 -9.41 -4.59
C GLN A 157 1.18 -9.45 -3.44
N TYR A 158 1.43 -8.33 -2.76
CA TYR A 158 2.28 -8.34 -1.58
C TYR A 158 1.52 -8.78 -0.33
N ILE A 159 2.01 -9.83 0.32
CA ILE A 159 1.48 -10.36 1.59
C ILE A 159 2.30 -9.79 2.75
N ILE A 160 1.65 -9.01 3.59
CA ILE A 160 2.22 -8.33 4.74
C ILE A 160 2.79 -9.36 5.73
N GLN A 161 4.01 -9.14 6.18
CA GLN A 161 4.69 -9.97 7.16
C GLN A 161 4.64 -9.31 8.55
N ASP A 162 4.89 -10.10 9.59
CA ASP A 162 4.98 -9.59 10.96
C ASP A 162 6.08 -8.53 11.06
N GLY A 163 5.74 -7.39 11.65
CA GLY A 163 6.64 -6.26 11.85
C GLY A 163 6.91 -5.41 10.60
N ASP A 164 6.22 -5.67 9.48
CA ASP A 164 6.31 -4.80 8.32
C ASP A 164 5.71 -3.42 8.61
N VAL A 165 6.33 -2.42 8.02
CA VAL A 165 5.79 -1.06 7.94
C VAL A 165 5.44 -0.80 6.48
N VAL A 166 4.16 -0.82 6.18
CA VAL A 166 3.61 -0.50 4.86
C VAL A 166 3.29 1.00 4.82
N THR A 167 3.84 1.71 3.85
CA THR A 167 3.48 3.11 3.59
C THR A 167 2.70 3.18 2.29
N VAL A 168 1.48 3.67 2.36
CA VAL A 168 0.62 3.96 1.19
C VAL A 168 0.60 5.48 1.01
N ASP A 169 1.06 5.94 -0.13
CA ASP A 169 1.34 7.35 -0.38
C ASP A 169 0.58 7.86 -1.61
N TYR A 170 -0.15 8.96 -1.44
CA TYR A 170 -0.78 9.71 -2.52
C TYR A 170 0.08 10.91 -2.86
N ALA A 171 0.82 10.83 -3.94
CA ALA A 171 1.81 11.81 -4.31
C ALA A 171 1.87 12.06 -5.82
N PHE A 172 2.49 13.18 -6.18
CA PHE A 172 2.78 13.50 -7.57
C PHE A 172 3.79 12.51 -8.14
N GLN A 173 3.44 11.91 -9.27
CA GLN A 173 4.27 10.98 -10.03
C GLN A 173 4.68 11.63 -11.35
N ASP A 174 5.93 11.48 -11.71
CA ASP A 174 6.47 11.82 -13.04
C ASP A 174 7.33 10.63 -13.47
N VAL A 175 6.71 9.70 -14.15
CA VAL A 175 7.30 8.39 -14.46
C VAL A 175 7.35 8.18 -15.95
N THR A 176 8.52 7.77 -16.45
CA THR A 176 8.71 7.35 -17.85
C THR A 176 9.19 5.91 -17.85
N TRP A 177 8.56 5.06 -18.66
CA TRP A 177 8.99 3.67 -18.81
C TRP A 177 8.99 3.24 -20.27
N THR A 178 9.74 2.20 -20.57
CA THR A 178 9.86 1.64 -21.91
C THR A 178 9.47 0.17 -21.90
N THR A 179 8.62 -0.22 -22.83
CA THR A 179 8.27 -1.62 -23.08
C THR A 179 8.84 -2.09 -24.42
N THR A 180 8.98 -3.39 -24.58
CA THR A 180 9.44 -4.04 -25.82
C THR A 180 8.41 -5.05 -26.28
N THR A 181 8.21 -5.17 -27.58
CA THR A 181 7.39 -6.22 -28.21
C THR A 181 8.23 -7.05 -29.17
#